data_d8fb2bb96a2a8c1e3a1d56fb357b4d13
#
_entry.id   d8fb2bb96a2a8c1e3a1d56fb357b4d13
#
_cell.length_a   1.000
_cell.length_b   1.000
_cell.length_c   1.000
_cell.angle_alpha   90.00
_cell.angle_beta   90.00
_cell.angle_gamma   90.00
#
_symmetry.space_group_name_H-M   'P 1'
#
loop_
_entity.id
_entity.type
_entity.pdbx_description
1 polymer ?
#
loop_
_entity_poly.entity_id
_entity_poly.type
_entity_poly.pdbx_seq_one_letter_code
_entity_poly.pdbx_strand_id
1 'polypeptide(L)'
;MLVNAKEMLEKARDSHYAVAHININNLEWIKATLLSVQELKSPIILGVSEGAAKYMGGYTVVVELVKALDKALNITVPVAIHLDHGSYEGAKKALEAGFTSIMFDGSHFPIEENLEKTRELVNLCHSKGVSIEAEVGAIGGEEDGVIGEGEVADPTECNVIASTGIDFLAAGIGNIHGVYPSNWKGLNFVALEKIHNATNHIPLVLHGGTGIPEEMIKKAISLGVSKINVNTECQLAFAAETRKYIEAGKDRESKGFDPRKLLAPGTEAIKRVVKEKITLFGSVNKA
;
A
#
# COMPACT_ATOMS: atom_id res chain seq x y z
N MET A 1 9.88 7.58 -12.17
CA MET A 1 10.76 8.48 -11.36
C MET A 1 10.53 8.20 -9.88
N LEU A 2 11.56 7.72 -9.18
CA LEU A 2 11.45 7.37 -7.76
C LEU A 2 11.44 8.62 -6.88
N VAL A 3 10.42 8.73 -6.01
CA VAL A 3 10.19 9.85 -5.09
C VAL A 3 9.73 9.32 -3.72
N ASN A 4 9.79 10.14 -2.67
CA ASN A 4 9.07 9.84 -1.44
C ASN A 4 7.55 10.06 -1.62
N ALA A 5 6.74 9.56 -0.69
CA ALA A 5 5.29 9.60 -0.85
C ALA A 5 4.63 10.90 -0.35
N LYS A 6 5.35 11.76 0.37
CA LYS A 6 4.79 12.92 1.06
C LYS A 6 4.00 13.84 0.13
N GLU A 7 4.68 14.42 -0.86
CA GLU A 7 4.05 15.42 -1.75
C GLU A 7 2.88 14.85 -2.55
N MET A 8 2.99 13.57 -3.02
CA MET A 8 1.89 12.96 -3.77
C MET A 8 0.66 12.72 -2.90
N LEU A 9 0.82 12.45 -1.60
CA LEU A 9 -0.29 12.22 -0.67
C LEU A 9 -0.89 13.54 -0.17
N GLU A 10 -0.09 14.59 0.05
CA GLU A 10 -0.58 15.92 0.34
C GLU A 10 -1.43 16.45 -0.83
N LYS A 11 -0.94 16.32 -2.08
CA LYS A 11 -1.69 16.68 -3.28
C LYS A 11 -2.98 15.85 -3.43
N ALA A 12 -2.94 14.56 -3.09
CA ALA A 12 -4.10 13.68 -3.12
C ALA A 12 -5.17 14.12 -2.13
N ARG A 13 -4.78 14.40 -0.88
CA ARG A 13 -5.67 14.96 0.16
C ARG A 13 -6.33 16.24 -0.32
N ASP A 14 -5.55 17.21 -0.77
CA ASP A 14 -6.01 18.55 -1.13
C ASP A 14 -6.91 18.55 -2.37
N SER A 15 -6.75 17.54 -3.24
CA SER A 15 -7.53 17.39 -4.48
C SER A 15 -8.57 16.26 -4.41
N HIS A 16 -8.83 15.71 -3.24
CA HIS A 16 -9.83 14.67 -2.98
C HIS A 16 -9.76 13.46 -3.93
N TYR A 17 -8.56 12.87 -4.06
CA TYR A 17 -8.35 11.57 -4.65
C TYR A 17 -7.43 10.73 -3.75
N ALA A 18 -7.28 9.45 -4.01
CA ALA A 18 -6.30 8.64 -3.31
C ALA A 18 -5.28 8.02 -4.27
N VAL A 19 -4.03 7.96 -3.83
CA VAL A 19 -2.97 7.21 -4.50
C VAL A 19 -3.13 5.73 -4.17
N ALA A 20 -3.12 4.88 -5.19
CA ALA A 20 -3.11 3.44 -4.97
C ALA A 20 -1.77 3.00 -4.38
N HIS A 21 -1.82 2.16 -3.35
CA HIS A 21 -0.70 1.37 -2.88
C HIS A 21 -0.95 -0.08 -3.32
N ILE A 22 -0.08 -0.61 -4.15
CA ILE A 22 -0.15 -2.00 -4.62
C ILE A 22 1.01 -2.79 -4.03
N ASN A 23 0.69 -3.83 -3.26
CA ASN A 23 1.70 -4.73 -2.75
C ASN A 23 2.32 -5.52 -3.90
N ILE A 24 3.65 -5.56 -3.95
CA ILE A 24 4.44 -6.25 -4.98
C ILE A 24 5.17 -7.45 -4.38
N ASN A 25 5.22 -8.55 -5.12
CA ASN A 25 5.81 -9.80 -4.66
C ASN A 25 6.90 -10.35 -5.59
N ASN A 26 6.92 -9.91 -6.85
CA ASN A 26 7.86 -10.40 -7.87
C ASN A 26 7.88 -9.49 -9.11
N LEU A 27 8.59 -9.94 -10.15
CA LEU A 27 8.72 -9.24 -11.45
C LEU A 27 7.37 -8.93 -12.11
N GLU A 28 6.45 -9.89 -12.12
CA GLU A 28 5.13 -9.78 -12.76
C GLU A 28 4.31 -8.65 -12.14
N TRP A 29 4.26 -8.57 -10.80
CA TRP A 29 3.57 -7.51 -10.05
C TRP A 29 4.14 -6.13 -10.32
N ILE A 30 5.47 -5.99 -10.22
CA ILE A 30 6.14 -4.70 -10.44
C ILE A 30 5.87 -4.22 -11.87
N LYS A 31 6.09 -5.09 -12.84
CA LYS A 31 5.93 -4.77 -14.26
C LYS A 31 4.49 -4.44 -14.63
N ALA A 32 3.52 -5.24 -14.15
CA ALA A 32 2.10 -5.00 -14.37
C ALA A 32 1.66 -3.65 -13.80
N THR A 33 2.07 -3.34 -12.58
CA THR A 33 1.75 -2.09 -11.90
C THR A 33 2.36 -0.89 -12.61
N LEU A 34 3.67 -0.91 -12.89
CA LEU A 34 4.38 0.21 -13.53
C LEU A 34 3.81 0.52 -14.92
N LEU A 35 3.51 -0.49 -15.74
CA LEU A 35 2.90 -0.28 -17.05
C LEU A 35 1.49 0.32 -16.95
N SER A 36 0.69 -0.13 -15.99
CA SER A 36 -0.67 0.38 -15.78
C SER A 36 -0.68 1.84 -15.34
N VAL A 37 0.20 2.22 -14.40
CA VAL A 37 0.26 3.61 -13.91
C VAL A 37 0.84 4.56 -14.96
N GLN A 38 1.80 4.10 -15.75
CA GLN A 38 2.34 4.88 -16.86
C GLN A 38 1.27 5.18 -17.92
N GLU A 39 0.46 4.18 -18.26
CA GLU A 39 -0.65 4.34 -19.22
C GLU A 39 -1.71 5.33 -18.70
N LEU A 40 -2.06 5.24 -17.41
CA LEU A 40 -3.09 6.10 -16.79
C LEU A 40 -2.53 7.43 -16.25
N LYS A 41 -1.24 7.68 -16.37
CA LYS A 41 -0.54 8.88 -15.84
C LYS A 41 -0.90 9.11 -14.37
N SER A 42 -0.81 8.06 -13.56
CA SER A 42 -1.14 8.06 -12.13
C SER A 42 0.12 7.94 -11.29
N PRO A 43 0.24 8.66 -10.16
CA PRO A 43 1.23 8.34 -9.15
C PRO A 43 0.94 6.97 -8.53
N ILE A 44 1.96 6.31 -7.97
CA ILE A 44 1.83 4.99 -7.36
C ILE A 44 2.75 4.80 -6.16
N ILE A 45 2.30 3.99 -5.22
CA ILE A 45 3.11 3.46 -4.13
C ILE A 45 3.22 1.94 -4.32
N LEU A 46 4.45 1.44 -4.45
CA LEU A 46 4.76 0.02 -4.50
C LEU A 46 5.04 -0.45 -3.07
N GLY A 47 4.10 -1.16 -2.48
CA GLY A 47 4.20 -1.67 -1.11
C GLY A 47 4.95 -3.00 -1.05
N VAL A 48 5.78 -3.15 -0.04
CA VAL A 48 6.58 -4.35 0.18
C VAL A 48 6.58 -4.67 1.66
N SER A 49 5.96 -5.80 2.04
CA SER A 49 6.08 -6.31 3.41
C SER A 49 7.45 -6.93 3.67
N GLU A 50 7.80 -7.17 4.93
CA GLU A 50 9.06 -7.85 5.29
C GLU A 50 9.11 -9.27 4.71
N GLY A 51 7.96 -9.98 4.70
CA GLY A 51 7.84 -11.29 4.09
C GLY A 51 8.04 -11.25 2.57
N ALA A 52 7.45 -10.28 1.88
CA ALA A 52 7.66 -10.10 0.44
C ALA A 52 9.12 -9.74 0.12
N ALA A 53 9.75 -8.86 0.90
CA ALA A 53 11.17 -8.52 0.74
C ALA A 53 12.05 -9.77 0.91
N LYS A 54 11.79 -10.58 1.93
CA LYS A 54 12.51 -11.85 2.17
C LYS A 54 12.31 -12.83 1.01
N TYR A 55 11.08 -12.96 0.51
CA TYR A 55 10.77 -13.82 -0.64
C TYR A 55 11.53 -13.39 -1.90
N MET A 56 11.62 -12.08 -2.14
CA MET A 56 12.33 -11.51 -3.30
C MET A 56 13.86 -11.54 -3.17
N GLY A 57 14.42 -11.89 -2.01
CA GLY A 57 15.86 -12.00 -1.77
C GLY A 57 16.45 -10.86 -0.94
N GLY A 58 15.64 -9.99 -0.37
CA GLY A 58 16.03 -8.90 0.53
C GLY A 58 15.66 -7.51 0.03
N TYR A 59 15.70 -6.52 0.92
CA TYR A 59 15.31 -5.14 0.63
C TYR A 59 16.09 -4.51 -0.53
N THR A 60 17.40 -4.75 -0.61
CA THR A 60 18.25 -4.23 -1.69
C THR A 60 17.83 -4.80 -3.05
N VAL A 61 17.46 -6.10 -3.11
CA VAL A 61 16.98 -6.74 -4.36
C VAL A 61 15.71 -6.06 -4.84
N VAL A 62 14.78 -5.77 -3.93
CA VAL A 62 13.53 -5.04 -4.25
C VAL A 62 13.85 -3.68 -4.88
N VAL A 63 14.68 -2.89 -4.21
CA VAL A 63 15.03 -1.54 -4.65
C VAL A 63 15.69 -1.56 -6.03
N GLU A 64 16.68 -2.42 -6.23
CA GLU A 64 17.40 -2.51 -7.50
C GLU A 64 16.52 -3.05 -8.64
N LEU A 65 15.62 -4.00 -8.36
CA LEU A 65 14.67 -4.51 -9.34
C LEU A 65 13.68 -3.42 -9.78
N VAL A 66 13.12 -2.65 -8.83
CA VAL A 66 12.22 -1.54 -9.15
C VAL A 66 12.95 -0.45 -9.94
N LYS A 67 14.16 -0.05 -9.54
CA LYS A 67 14.99 0.92 -10.28
C LYS A 67 15.29 0.47 -11.71
N ALA A 68 15.65 -0.80 -11.88
CA ALA A 68 15.95 -1.35 -13.19
C ALA A 68 14.72 -1.32 -14.11
N LEU A 69 13.54 -1.68 -13.58
CA LEU A 69 12.29 -1.65 -14.34
C LEU A 69 11.78 -0.24 -14.60
N ASP A 70 11.87 0.67 -13.64
CA ASP A 70 11.55 2.11 -13.81
C ASP A 70 12.30 2.68 -15.03
N LYS A 71 13.61 2.42 -15.08
CA LYS A 71 14.46 2.85 -16.20
C LYS A 71 14.13 2.12 -17.50
N ALA A 72 14.03 0.79 -17.47
CA ALA A 72 13.84 -0.01 -18.70
C ALA A 72 12.48 0.21 -19.36
N LEU A 73 11.44 0.51 -18.55
CA LEU A 73 10.09 0.79 -19.03
C LEU A 73 9.82 2.28 -19.28
N ASN A 74 10.83 3.14 -19.11
CA ASN A 74 10.73 4.59 -19.27
C ASN A 74 9.56 5.19 -18.44
N ILE A 75 9.48 4.84 -17.14
CA ILE A 75 8.44 5.34 -16.26
C ILE A 75 8.70 6.81 -15.93
N THR A 76 7.70 7.65 -16.19
CA THR A 76 7.77 9.10 -15.97
C THR A 76 6.88 9.60 -14.85
N VAL A 77 5.92 8.77 -14.40
CA VAL A 77 5.05 9.08 -13.29
C VAL A 77 5.78 8.94 -11.94
N PRO A 78 5.33 9.65 -10.88
CA PRO A 78 5.89 9.47 -9.53
C PRO A 78 5.66 8.05 -9.00
N VAL A 79 6.73 7.42 -8.50
CA VAL A 79 6.71 6.07 -7.91
C VAL A 79 7.41 6.11 -6.57
N ALA A 80 6.77 5.65 -5.50
CA ALA A 80 7.40 5.43 -4.21
C ALA A 80 7.59 3.93 -3.94
N ILE A 81 8.76 3.56 -3.41
CA ILE A 81 9.01 2.21 -2.88
C ILE A 81 8.77 2.29 -1.38
N HIS A 82 7.77 1.59 -0.89
CA HIS A 82 7.24 1.72 0.46
C HIS A 82 7.35 0.41 1.24
N LEU A 83 7.97 0.44 2.42
CA LEU A 83 7.88 -0.66 3.38
C LEU A 83 6.48 -0.66 4.00
N ASP A 84 5.78 -1.78 3.90
CA ASP A 84 4.42 -1.99 4.42
C ASP A 84 4.48 -2.82 5.71
N HIS A 85 3.82 -2.37 6.77
CA HIS A 85 3.83 -2.98 8.10
C HIS A 85 5.24 -3.34 8.62
N GLY A 86 6.16 -2.38 8.54
CA GLY A 86 7.54 -2.57 8.97
C GLY A 86 7.68 -2.65 10.50
N SER A 87 8.43 -3.64 10.98
CA SER A 87 8.95 -3.63 12.34
C SER A 87 9.95 -2.48 12.52
N TYR A 88 10.27 -2.13 13.77
CA TYR A 88 11.26 -1.09 14.05
C TYR A 88 12.64 -1.36 13.41
N GLU A 89 13.10 -2.61 13.45
CA GLU A 89 14.35 -3.00 12.81
C GLU A 89 14.21 -3.14 11.28
N GLY A 90 13.05 -3.59 10.80
CA GLY A 90 12.71 -3.65 9.38
C GLY A 90 12.73 -2.26 8.74
N ALA A 91 12.16 -1.27 9.42
CA ALA A 91 12.17 0.13 8.97
C ALA A 91 13.59 0.67 8.78
N LYS A 92 14.51 0.41 9.72
CA LYS A 92 15.93 0.80 9.61
C LYS A 92 16.63 0.13 8.43
N LYS A 93 16.42 -1.18 8.26
CA LYS A 93 17.00 -1.95 7.14
C LYS A 93 16.47 -1.50 5.78
N ALA A 94 15.18 -1.23 5.66
CA ALA A 94 14.57 -0.71 4.44
C ALA A 94 15.10 0.69 4.09
N LEU A 95 15.27 1.54 5.11
CA LEU A 95 15.87 2.87 4.96
C LEU A 95 17.32 2.79 4.45
N GLU A 96 18.12 1.87 4.97
CA GLU A 96 19.49 1.63 4.51
C GLU A 96 19.55 1.07 3.10
N ALA A 97 18.59 0.22 2.72
CA ALA A 97 18.50 -0.35 1.39
C ALA A 97 18.06 0.66 0.31
N GLY A 98 17.51 1.81 0.70
CA GLY A 98 17.11 2.87 -0.22
C GLY A 98 15.61 2.88 -0.58
N PHE A 99 14.75 2.39 0.30
CA PHE A 99 13.32 2.64 0.22
C PHE A 99 13.06 4.14 0.29
N THR A 100 12.07 4.62 -0.43
CA THR A 100 11.75 6.07 -0.50
C THR A 100 10.61 6.45 0.45
N SER A 101 9.95 5.45 1.02
CA SER A 101 8.84 5.60 1.96
C SER A 101 8.82 4.41 2.91
N ILE A 102 8.47 4.62 4.17
CA ILE A 102 8.51 3.57 5.19
C ILE A 102 7.27 3.68 6.07
N MET A 103 6.60 2.57 6.34
CA MET A 103 5.64 2.44 7.42
C MET A 103 6.28 1.74 8.60
N PHE A 104 6.16 2.34 9.77
CA PHE A 104 6.40 1.69 11.04
C PHE A 104 5.07 1.30 11.67
N ASP A 105 4.86 0.00 11.83
CA ASP A 105 3.70 -0.53 12.52
C ASP A 105 4.00 -0.71 14.01
N GLY A 106 3.69 0.32 14.78
CA GLY A 106 3.80 0.33 16.23
C GLY A 106 2.46 0.08 16.95
N SER A 107 1.39 -0.29 16.23
CA SER A 107 0.03 -0.41 16.77
C SER A 107 -0.11 -1.45 17.88
N HIS A 108 0.77 -2.43 17.91
CA HIS A 108 0.82 -3.49 18.92
C HIS A 108 1.60 -3.12 20.20
N PHE A 109 2.30 -1.96 20.21
CA PHE A 109 2.95 -1.44 21.41
C PHE A 109 2.02 -0.54 22.24
N PRO A 110 2.27 -0.37 23.54
CA PRO A 110 1.69 0.75 24.28
C PRO A 110 1.99 2.08 23.60
N ILE A 111 1.08 3.05 23.71
CA ILE A 111 1.16 4.31 22.97
C ILE A 111 2.47 5.07 23.24
N GLU A 112 3.01 5.00 24.46
CA GLU A 112 4.27 5.66 24.84
C GLU A 112 5.45 5.06 24.08
N GLU A 113 5.49 3.74 23.91
CA GLU A 113 6.56 3.03 23.18
C GLU A 113 6.41 3.27 21.67
N ASN A 114 5.19 3.23 21.14
CA ASN A 114 4.91 3.58 19.75
C ASN A 114 5.39 5.00 19.45
N LEU A 115 5.06 5.96 20.33
CA LEU A 115 5.46 7.36 20.22
C LEU A 115 6.99 7.55 20.20
N GLU A 116 7.71 6.89 21.09
CA GLU A 116 9.17 7.00 21.18
C GLU A 116 9.84 6.46 19.91
N LYS A 117 9.47 5.25 19.50
CA LYS A 117 10.00 4.59 18.29
C LYS A 117 9.66 5.37 17.03
N THR A 118 8.42 5.85 16.92
CA THR A 118 7.97 6.66 15.77
C THR A 118 8.79 7.94 15.66
N ARG A 119 9.03 8.66 16.78
CA ARG A 119 9.82 9.89 16.79
C ARG A 119 11.26 9.66 16.35
N GLU A 120 11.89 8.57 16.78
CA GLU A 120 13.24 8.21 16.33
C GLU A 120 13.26 7.95 14.81
N LEU A 121 12.31 7.14 14.31
CA LEU A 121 12.22 6.80 12.89
C LEU A 121 11.89 8.01 12.02
N VAL A 122 11.05 8.95 12.48
CA VAL A 122 10.80 10.22 11.80
C VAL A 122 12.11 10.97 11.55
N ASN A 123 12.94 11.14 12.60
CA ASN A 123 14.22 11.82 12.48
C ASN A 123 15.16 11.11 11.50
N LEU A 124 15.23 9.78 11.55
CA LEU A 124 16.07 8.98 10.66
C LEU A 124 15.60 9.09 9.20
N CYS A 125 14.30 8.90 8.95
CA CYS A 125 13.73 8.95 7.61
C CYS A 125 13.88 10.34 6.99
N HIS A 126 13.49 11.39 7.71
CA HIS A 126 13.57 12.75 7.21
C HIS A 126 15.02 13.21 6.94
N SER A 127 15.99 12.74 7.75
CA SER A 127 17.41 13.04 7.49
C SER A 127 17.91 12.50 6.13
N LYS A 128 17.22 11.52 5.58
CA LYS A 128 17.52 10.90 4.27
C LYS A 128 16.51 11.26 3.17
N GLY A 129 15.56 12.16 3.44
CA GLY A 129 14.51 12.56 2.49
C GLY A 129 13.47 11.47 2.21
N VAL A 130 13.30 10.53 3.14
CA VAL A 130 12.33 9.41 3.07
C VAL A 130 11.09 9.78 3.85
N SER A 131 9.90 9.53 3.30
CA SER A 131 8.63 9.73 3.99
C SER A 131 8.31 8.59 4.95
N ILE A 132 7.56 8.91 6.00
CA ILE A 132 7.20 7.94 7.03
C ILE A 132 5.72 7.93 7.36
N GLU A 133 5.16 6.71 7.45
CA GLU A 133 3.82 6.36 7.92
C GLU A 133 3.92 5.72 9.29
N ALA A 134 2.94 5.97 10.15
CA ALA A 134 2.75 5.23 11.40
C ALA A 134 1.31 4.74 11.50
N GLU A 135 1.04 3.80 12.42
CA GLU A 135 -0.27 3.21 12.64
C GLU A 135 -0.75 3.43 14.08
N VAL A 136 -2.06 3.71 14.21
CA VAL A 136 -2.78 3.78 15.49
C VAL A 136 -4.07 2.98 15.38
N GLY A 137 -4.35 2.16 16.41
CA GLY A 137 -5.45 1.19 16.36
C GLY A 137 -5.11 0.03 15.44
N ALA A 138 -5.31 -1.19 15.87
CA ALA A 138 -4.96 -2.38 15.11
C ALA A 138 -5.92 -2.59 13.93
N ILE A 139 -5.38 -2.76 12.72
CA ILE A 139 -6.15 -3.17 11.56
C ILE A 139 -6.44 -4.68 11.68
N GLY A 140 -7.71 -5.07 11.50
CA GLY A 140 -8.12 -6.46 11.61
C GLY A 140 -7.71 -7.32 10.42
N GLY A 141 -7.96 -8.65 10.54
CA GLY A 141 -7.65 -9.62 9.47
C GLY A 141 -6.23 -10.16 9.53
N GLU A 142 -5.73 -10.71 8.44
CA GLU A 142 -4.41 -11.32 8.34
C GLU A 142 -3.57 -10.61 7.27
N GLU A 143 -2.40 -10.14 7.65
CA GLU A 143 -1.39 -9.63 6.74
C GLU A 143 -0.02 -10.21 7.12
N ASP A 144 0.65 -10.84 6.15
CA ASP A 144 1.98 -11.45 6.26
C ASP A 144 2.13 -12.46 7.45
N GLY A 145 1.02 -13.17 7.78
CA GLY A 145 0.94 -14.14 8.86
C GLY A 145 0.66 -13.55 10.25
N VAL A 146 0.45 -12.24 10.35
CA VAL A 146 -0.01 -11.56 11.57
C VAL A 146 -1.52 -11.40 11.51
N ILE A 147 -2.22 -11.85 12.57
CA ILE A 147 -3.67 -11.76 12.67
C ILE A 147 -4.03 -10.65 13.67
N GLY A 148 -4.78 -9.66 13.20
CA GLY A 148 -5.34 -8.57 14.01
C GLY A 148 -6.83 -8.76 14.27
N GLU A 149 -7.30 -8.45 15.48
CA GLU A 149 -8.74 -8.47 15.80
C GLU A 149 -9.48 -7.22 15.29
N GLY A 150 -8.73 -6.16 14.96
CA GLY A 150 -9.25 -4.88 14.52
C GLY A 150 -9.69 -4.00 15.69
N GLU A 151 -9.13 -2.82 15.77
CA GLU A 151 -9.47 -1.82 16.79
C GLU A 151 -9.72 -0.47 16.11
N VAL A 152 -10.75 0.24 16.56
CA VAL A 152 -10.98 1.61 16.09
C VAL A 152 -10.01 2.54 16.81
N ALA A 153 -9.20 3.26 16.02
CA ALA A 153 -8.18 4.16 16.55
C ALA A 153 -8.79 5.29 17.39
N ASP A 154 -8.15 5.61 18.52
CA ASP A 154 -8.50 6.77 19.33
C ASP A 154 -7.97 8.06 18.69
N PRO A 155 -8.82 9.08 18.45
CA PRO A 155 -8.39 10.34 17.84
C PRO A 155 -7.31 11.09 18.65
N THR A 156 -7.26 10.91 19.98
CA THR A 156 -6.25 11.53 20.83
C THR A 156 -4.90 10.88 20.62
N GLU A 157 -4.84 9.56 20.54
CA GLU A 157 -3.62 8.81 20.25
C GLU A 157 -3.14 9.11 18.81
N CYS A 158 -4.06 9.20 17.85
CA CYS A 158 -3.73 9.63 16.48
C CYS A 158 -3.07 11.01 16.45
N ASN A 159 -3.58 11.97 17.23
CA ASN A 159 -2.96 13.30 17.34
C ASN A 159 -1.57 13.25 17.98
N VAL A 160 -1.38 12.42 19.01
CA VAL A 160 -0.09 12.24 19.67
C VAL A 160 0.95 11.68 18.69
N ILE A 161 0.61 10.65 17.94
CA ILE A 161 1.49 10.07 16.92
C ILE A 161 1.72 11.06 15.76
N ALA A 162 0.70 11.73 15.25
CA ALA A 162 0.84 12.74 14.21
C ALA A 162 1.78 13.89 14.62
N SER A 163 1.79 14.25 15.92
CA SER A 163 2.66 15.31 16.46
C SER A 163 4.16 14.97 16.41
N THR A 164 4.54 13.73 16.14
CA THR A 164 5.94 13.33 15.93
C THR A 164 6.53 13.87 14.63
N GLY A 165 5.66 14.28 13.70
CA GLY A 165 6.06 14.75 12.38
C GLY A 165 6.03 13.68 11.29
N ILE A 166 5.32 12.56 11.48
CA ILE A 166 5.03 11.62 10.40
C ILE A 166 4.38 12.34 9.21
N ASP A 167 4.51 11.78 8.01
CA ASP A 167 3.98 12.39 6.79
C ASP A 167 2.54 11.95 6.49
N PHE A 168 2.14 10.76 6.94
CA PHE A 168 0.78 10.22 6.80
C PHE A 168 0.50 9.15 7.86
N LEU A 169 -0.78 8.91 8.14
CA LEU A 169 -1.23 8.10 9.26
C LEU A 169 -2.20 7.00 8.81
N ALA A 170 -1.88 5.75 9.11
CA ALA A 170 -2.81 4.63 9.08
C ALA A 170 -3.62 4.59 10.39
N ALA A 171 -4.93 4.49 10.27
CA ALA A 171 -5.81 4.42 11.42
C ALA A 171 -6.85 3.32 11.26
N GLY A 172 -7.01 2.49 12.28
CA GLY A 172 -8.09 1.50 12.35
C GLY A 172 -9.44 2.19 12.38
N ILE A 173 -10.29 1.94 11.38
CA ILE A 173 -11.66 2.47 11.29
C ILE A 173 -12.68 1.38 10.96
N GLY A 174 -12.39 0.14 11.34
CA GLY A 174 -13.20 -1.04 11.02
C GLY A 174 -12.81 -1.70 9.68
N ASN A 175 -11.72 -1.27 9.08
CA ASN A 175 -11.10 -1.92 7.94
C ASN A 175 -10.32 -3.17 8.38
N ILE A 176 -10.23 -4.14 7.47
CA ILE A 176 -9.53 -5.40 7.71
C ILE A 176 -8.70 -5.80 6.51
N HIS A 177 -7.61 -6.52 6.74
CA HIS A 177 -6.83 -7.16 5.69
C HIS A 177 -7.53 -8.43 5.16
N GLY A 178 -7.34 -8.72 3.88
CA GLY A 178 -7.89 -9.92 3.25
C GLY A 178 -9.33 -9.75 2.75
N VAL A 179 -10.12 -10.83 2.84
CA VAL A 179 -11.50 -10.87 2.37
C VAL A 179 -12.45 -10.50 3.50
N TYR A 180 -13.29 -9.49 3.26
CA TYR A 180 -14.27 -9.04 4.26
C TYR A 180 -15.34 -10.10 4.52
N PRO A 181 -15.66 -10.40 5.79
CA PRO A 181 -16.72 -11.33 6.14
C PRO A 181 -18.10 -10.75 5.82
N SER A 182 -19.08 -11.61 5.57
CA SER A 182 -20.46 -11.19 5.19
C SER A 182 -21.17 -10.37 6.27
N ASN A 183 -20.74 -10.46 7.51
CA ASN A 183 -21.28 -9.71 8.65
C ASN A 183 -20.51 -8.42 8.98
N TRP A 184 -19.58 -8.01 8.11
CA TRP A 184 -18.84 -6.77 8.28
C TRP A 184 -19.77 -5.54 8.34
N LYS A 185 -19.50 -4.63 9.27
CA LYS A 185 -20.39 -3.48 9.56
C LYS A 185 -20.09 -2.23 8.70
N GLY A 186 -19.05 -2.29 7.86
CA GLY A 186 -18.59 -1.13 7.10
C GLY A 186 -17.55 -0.29 7.85
N LEU A 187 -17.03 0.72 7.15
CA LEU A 187 -16.08 1.69 7.71
C LEU A 187 -16.76 2.63 8.70
N ASN A 188 -16.07 2.95 9.79
CA ASN A 188 -16.50 3.92 10.77
C ASN A 188 -16.15 5.35 10.34
N PHE A 189 -17.01 5.98 9.54
CA PHE A 189 -16.79 7.34 9.03
C PHE A 189 -16.82 8.42 10.12
N VAL A 190 -17.51 8.17 11.23
CA VAL A 190 -17.51 9.09 12.40
C VAL A 190 -16.14 9.11 13.06
N ALA A 191 -15.52 7.95 13.22
CA ALA A 191 -14.15 7.87 13.71
C ALA A 191 -13.17 8.51 12.73
N LEU A 192 -13.28 8.21 11.42
CA LEU A 192 -12.43 8.79 10.39
C LEU A 192 -12.45 10.33 10.41
N GLU A 193 -13.62 10.93 10.47
CA GLU A 193 -13.77 12.41 10.53
C GLU A 193 -13.15 12.99 11.80
N LYS A 194 -13.36 12.35 12.95
CA LYS A 194 -12.72 12.77 14.22
C LYS A 194 -11.21 12.70 14.16
N ILE A 195 -10.67 11.61 13.60
CA ILE A 195 -9.22 11.42 13.42
C ILE A 195 -8.65 12.49 12.50
N HIS A 196 -9.28 12.71 11.34
CA HIS A 196 -8.86 13.73 10.38
C HIS A 196 -8.78 15.13 11.00
N ASN A 197 -9.78 15.50 11.79
CA ASN A 197 -9.81 16.79 12.49
C ASN A 197 -8.76 16.85 13.62
N ALA A 198 -8.60 15.79 14.40
CA ALA A 198 -7.67 15.75 15.51
C ALA A 198 -6.20 15.80 15.07
N THR A 199 -5.87 15.27 13.90
CA THR A 199 -4.51 15.18 13.36
C THR A 199 -4.11 16.37 12.47
N ASN A 200 -4.84 17.47 12.55
CA ASN A 200 -4.61 18.66 11.72
C ASN A 200 -4.59 18.34 10.21
N HIS A 201 -5.49 17.48 9.79
CA HIS A 201 -5.69 17.07 8.40
C HIS A 201 -4.47 16.41 7.73
N ILE A 202 -3.66 15.66 8.50
CA ILE A 202 -2.60 14.82 7.91
C ILE A 202 -3.21 13.88 6.86
N PRO A 203 -2.52 13.53 5.73
CA PRO A 203 -2.98 12.50 4.82
C PRO A 203 -3.28 11.20 5.56
N LEU A 204 -4.48 10.65 5.40
CA LEU A 204 -4.89 9.40 6.03
C LEU A 204 -4.75 8.22 5.08
N VAL A 205 -4.46 7.06 5.64
CA VAL A 205 -4.27 5.81 4.91
C VAL A 205 -5.36 4.82 5.27
N LEU A 206 -5.94 4.20 4.25
CA LEU A 206 -6.88 3.09 4.37
C LEU A 206 -6.20 1.79 3.96
N HIS A 207 -5.86 0.96 4.92
CA HIS A 207 -5.42 -0.42 4.69
C HIS A 207 -6.61 -1.34 4.38
N GLY A 208 -6.34 -2.50 3.78
CA GLY A 208 -7.38 -3.49 3.47
C GLY A 208 -8.40 -3.01 2.43
N GLY A 209 -7.97 -2.32 1.39
CA GLY A 209 -8.86 -1.75 0.37
C GLY A 209 -9.57 -2.76 -0.54
N THR A 210 -9.29 -4.06 -0.40
CA THR A 210 -9.89 -5.12 -1.21
C THR A 210 -11.35 -5.36 -0.81
N GLY A 211 -12.29 -5.25 -1.76
CA GLY A 211 -13.70 -5.63 -1.54
C GLY A 211 -14.55 -4.61 -0.77
N ILE A 212 -14.00 -3.44 -0.42
CA ILE A 212 -14.80 -2.34 0.14
C ILE A 212 -15.71 -1.77 -0.96
N PRO A 213 -17.03 -1.54 -0.69
CA PRO A 213 -17.93 -0.93 -1.66
C PRO A 213 -17.44 0.42 -2.18
N GLU A 214 -17.60 0.69 -3.47
CA GLU A 214 -17.11 1.91 -4.13
C GLU A 214 -17.57 3.20 -3.44
N GLU A 215 -18.82 3.26 -2.99
CA GLU A 215 -19.37 4.43 -2.31
C GLU A 215 -18.69 4.69 -0.95
N MET A 216 -18.28 3.62 -0.25
CA MET A 216 -17.49 3.75 0.98
C MET A 216 -16.07 4.25 0.70
N ILE A 217 -15.44 3.78 -0.37
CA ILE A 217 -14.13 4.27 -0.82
C ILE A 217 -14.21 5.77 -1.15
N LYS A 218 -15.17 6.17 -1.98
CA LYS A 218 -15.37 7.59 -2.36
C LYS A 218 -15.63 8.47 -1.13
N LYS A 219 -16.44 8.00 -0.18
CA LYS A 219 -16.69 8.71 1.06
C LYS A 219 -15.43 8.80 1.94
N ALA A 220 -14.64 7.74 2.07
CA ALA A 220 -13.39 7.76 2.81
C ALA A 220 -12.40 8.80 2.22
N ILE A 221 -12.28 8.82 0.89
CA ILE A 221 -11.46 9.82 0.17
C ILE A 221 -11.94 11.25 0.47
N SER A 222 -13.24 11.50 0.44
CA SER A 222 -13.80 12.82 0.75
C SER A 222 -13.55 13.27 2.20
N LEU A 223 -13.21 12.32 3.10
CA LEU A 223 -12.90 12.57 4.50
C LEU A 223 -11.38 12.50 4.81
N GLY A 224 -10.51 12.63 3.80
CA GLY A 224 -9.08 12.79 3.99
C GLY A 224 -8.23 11.55 3.73
N VAL A 225 -8.83 10.42 3.36
CA VAL A 225 -8.05 9.25 2.90
C VAL A 225 -7.36 9.58 1.58
N SER A 226 -6.04 9.45 1.56
CA SER A 226 -5.16 9.85 0.46
C SER A 226 -4.32 8.71 -0.09
N LYS A 227 -4.23 7.59 0.63
CA LYS A 227 -3.57 6.35 0.24
C LYS A 227 -4.51 5.18 0.55
N ILE A 228 -4.63 4.24 -0.39
CA ILE A 228 -5.44 3.03 -0.20
C ILE A 228 -4.63 1.81 -0.59
N ASN A 229 -4.45 0.87 0.35
CA ASN A 229 -3.70 -0.36 0.14
C ASN A 229 -4.56 -1.45 -0.51
N VAL A 230 -4.04 -2.05 -1.58
CA VAL A 230 -4.66 -3.16 -2.32
C VAL A 230 -3.64 -4.28 -2.50
N ASN A 231 -3.90 -5.44 -1.94
CA ASN A 231 -3.07 -6.63 -2.04
C ASN A 231 -3.88 -7.84 -2.52
N THR A 232 -4.79 -8.33 -1.69
CA THR A 232 -5.53 -9.59 -1.86
C THR A 232 -6.26 -9.65 -3.21
N GLU A 233 -6.84 -8.56 -3.68
CA GLU A 233 -7.57 -8.53 -4.96
C GLU A 233 -6.66 -8.83 -6.16
N CYS A 234 -5.43 -8.31 -6.16
CA CYS A 234 -4.44 -8.63 -7.19
C CYS A 234 -4.03 -10.10 -7.13
N GLN A 235 -3.84 -10.65 -5.91
CA GLN A 235 -3.48 -12.05 -5.71
C GLN A 235 -4.59 -12.99 -6.19
N LEU A 236 -5.84 -12.72 -5.83
CA LEU A 236 -6.99 -13.51 -6.27
C LEU A 236 -7.18 -13.46 -7.78
N ALA A 237 -7.06 -12.28 -8.39
CA ALA A 237 -7.18 -12.13 -9.84
C ALA A 237 -6.07 -12.89 -10.59
N PHE A 238 -4.82 -12.79 -10.12
CA PHE A 238 -3.70 -13.54 -10.68
C PHE A 238 -3.93 -15.06 -10.59
N ALA A 239 -4.29 -15.54 -9.40
CA ALA A 239 -4.53 -16.97 -9.15
C ALA A 239 -5.67 -17.51 -10.00
N ALA A 240 -6.77 -16.76 -10.13
CA ALA A 240 -7.95 -17.19 -10.91
C ALA A 240 -7.62 -17.36 -12.40
N GLU A 241 -6.94 -16.38 -13.01
CA GLU A 241 -6.63 -16.45 -14.44
C GLU A 241 -5.52 -17.49 -14.74
N THR A 242 -4.55 -17.66 -13.84
CA THR A 242 -3.56 -18.74 -13.96
C THR A 242 -4.20 -20.11 -13.86
N ARG A 243 -5.16 -20.29 -12.93
CA ARG A 243 -5.95 -21.54 -12.81
C ARG A 243 -6.74 -21.84 -14.08
N LYS A 244 -7.46 -20.86 -14.63
CA LYS A 244 -8.21 -21.03 -15.89
C LYS A 244 -7.29 -21.47 -17.03
N TYR A 245 -6.09 -20.93 -17.12
CA TYR A 245 -5.11 -21.32 -18.13
C TYR A 245 -4.73 -22.80 -18.01
N ILE A 246 -4.49 -23.28 -16.78
CA ILE A 246 -4.13 -24.66 -16.49
C ILE A 246 -5.32 -25.59 -16.70
N GLU A 247 -6.51 -25.25 -16.19
CA GLU A 247 -7.73 -26.06 -16.35
C GLU A 247 -8.15 -26.22 -17.82
N ALA A 248 -7.87 -25.22 -18.65
CA ALA A 248 -8.06 -25.29 -20.10
C ALA A 248 -6.99 -26.15 -20.83
N GLY A 249 -6.02 -26.74 -20.11
CA GLY A 249 -4.96 -27.57 -20.66
C GLY A 249 -3.91 -26.81 -21.48
N LYS A 250 -3.91 -25.49 -21.48
CA LYS A 250 -3.01 -24.66 -22.29
C LYS A 250 -1.55 -24.79 -21.92
N ASP A 251 -1.27 -25.16 -20.69
CA ASP A 251 0.08 -25.49 -20.19
C ASP A 251 0.69 -26.71 -20.90
N ARG A 252 -0.14 -27.58 -21.45
CA ARG A 252 0.24 -28.81 -22.18
C ARG A 252 0.35 -28.62 -23.70
N GLU A 253 -0.16 -27.52 -24.22
CA GLU A 253 -0.14 -27.20 -25.65
C GLU A 253 1.19 -26.52 -26.03
N SER A 254 1.94 -27.11 -26.99
CA SER A 254 3.21 -26.53 -27.46
C SER A 254 4.16 -26.21 -26.29
N LYS A 255 4.56 -24.95 -26.10
CA LYS A 255 5.36 -24.45 -24.98
C LYS A 255 4.53 -23.66 -23.97
N GLY A 256 3.28 -24.06 -23.71
CA GLY A 256 2.39 -23.39 -22.75
C GLY A 256 2.87 -23.46 -21.29
N PHE A 257 3.73 -24.42 -20.96
CA PHE A 257 4.41 -24.53 -19.66
C PHE A 257 5.53 -23.52 -19.44
N ASP A 258 5.96 -22.78 -20.47
CA ASP A 258 6.97 -21.71 -20.31
C ASP A 258 6.43 -20.65 -19.33
N PRO A 259 7.17 -20.30 -18.24
CA PRO A 259 6.69 -19.32 -17.24
C PRO A 259 6.19 -18.00 -17.84
N ARG A 260 6.81 -17.55 -18.93
CA ARG A 260 6.41 -16.33 -19.63
C ARG A 260 5.00 -16.42 -20.24
N LYS A 261 4.54 -17.64 -20.56
CA LYS A 261 3.19 -17.90 -21.07
C LYS A 261 2.23 -18.29 -19.96
N LEU A 262 2.69 -19.13 -19.03
CA LEU A 262 1.90 -19.61 -17.91
C LEU A 262 1.43 -18.49 -17.00
N LEU A 263 2.29 -17.50 -16.73
CA LEU A 263 2.01 -16.39 -15.84
C LEU A 263 1.37 -15.18 -16.55
N ALA A 264 1.37 -15.14 -17.88
CA ALA A 264 0.85 -14.01 -18.65
C ALA A 264 -0.64 -13.68 -18.36
N PRO A 265 -1.57 -14.63 -18.31
CA PRO A 265 -2.98 -14.34 -17.99
C PRO A 265 -3.16 -13.73 -16.60
N GLY A 266 -2.44 -14.24 -15.59
CA GLY A 266 -2.44 -13.69 -14.25
C GLY A 266 -1.85 -12.27 -14.21
N THR A 267 -0.76 -12.02 -14.93
CA THR A 267 -0.15 -10.69 -15.04
C THR A 267 -1.11 -9.67 -15.68
N GLU A 268 -1.83 -10.04 -16.73
CA GLU A 268 -2.85 -9.17 -17.32
C GLU A 268 -4.04 -8.95 -16.36
N ALA A 269 -4.37 -9.91 -15.51
CA ALA A 269 -5.39 -9.74 -14.48
C ALA A 269 -4.97 -8.69 -13.43
N ILE A 270 -3.71 -8.69 -13.00
CA ILE A 270 -3.18 -7.64 -12.12
C ILE A 270 -3.35 -6.26 -12.76
N LYS A 271 -2.97 -6.11 -14.04
CA LYS A 271 -3.13 -4.82 -14.75
C LYS A 271 -4.58 -4.32 -14.73
N ARG A 272 -5.56 -5.23 -14.93
CA ARG A 272 -6.97 -4.85 -14.87
C ARG A 272 -7.34 -4.32 -13.48
N VAL A 273 -7.02 -5.06 -12.42
CA VAL A 273 -7.29 -4.63 -11.03
C VAL A 273 -6.63 -3.29 -10.72
N VAL A 274 -5.35 -3.13 -11.07
CA VAL A 274 -4.62 -1.86 -10.82
C VAL A 274 -5.31 -0.69 -11.52
N LYS A 275 -5.71 -0.84 -12.80
CA LYS A 275 -6.40 0.21 -13.55
C LYS A 275 -7.78 0.53 -12.99
N GLU A 276 -8.54 -0.48 -12.58
CA GLU A 276 -9.83 -0.32 -11.90
C GLU A 276 -9.68 0.48 -10.61
N LYS A 277 -8.71 0.14 -9.76
CA LYS A 277 -8.45 0.86 -8.51
C LYS A 277 -8.00 2.29 -8.73
N ILE A 278 -7.06 2.54 -9.65
CA ILE A 278 -6.63 3.89 -10.01
C ILE A 278 -7.82 4.74 -10.47
N THR A 279 -8.72 4.17 -11.26
CA THR A 279 -9.94 4.85 -11.74
C THR A 279 -10.89 5.13 -10.58
N LEU A 280 -11.17 4.14 -9.74
CA LEU A 280 -12.04 4.28 -8.56
C LEU A 280 -11.52 5.33 -7.58
N PHE A 281 -10.20 5.36 -7.35
CA PHE A 281 -9.56 6.30 -6.40
C PHE A 281 -9.39 7.71 -6.96
N GLY A 282 -9.72 7.92 -8.25
CA GLY A 282 -9.68 9.23 -8.89
C GLY A 282 -8.27 9.73 -9.23
N SER A 283 -7.27 8.84 -9.29
CA SER A 283 -5.87 9.22 -9.52
C SER A 283 -5.42 9.22 -10.99
N VAL A 284 -6.31 8.96 -11.95
CA VAL A 284 -6.04 9.07 -13.39
C VAL A 284 -5.63 10.49 -13.75
N ASN A 285 -4.51 10.65 -14.49
CA ASN A 285 -3.93 11.93 -14.89
C ASN A 285 -3.54 12.85 -13.70
N LYS A 286 -3.11 12.26 -12.57
CA LYS A 286 -2.68 13.00 -11.37
C LYS A 286 -1.15 12.97 -11.15
N ALA A 287 -0.40 12.36 -12.06
CA ALA A 287 1.06 12.32 -12.01
C ALA A 287 1.71 13.70 -12.20
#